data_20ceec15ac0255d2d4b69e8af45dcbda
#
_entry.id   20ceec15ac0255d2d4b69e8af45dcbda
#
_cell.length_a   1.000
_cell.length_b   1.000
_cell.length_c   1.000
_cell.angle_alpha   90.00
_cell.angle_beta   90.00
_cell.angle_gamma   90.00
#
_symmetry.space_group_name_H-M   'P 1'
#
loop_
_entity.id
_entity.type
_entity.pdbx_description
1 polymer ?
#
loop_
_entity_poly.entity_id
_entity_poly.type
_entity_poly.pdbx_seq_one_letter_code
_entity_poly.pdbx_strand_id
1 'polypeptide(L)'
;MAEASASSAHPFDRAIALSPNGEGTFEGRTSEDYWNFTGPFGGVTAATLLNAAMRHEKRIGTPIAMTVNYCAPVAKGAFTIAVREVRTNRSTQHWTIELAQGDAGVAATATAVFAKRRETWAHHPSKMPEAPPPETLPELPTRGLMQWMQAYAFRFAKGMPSPPRPVPADDDLGPSLSHVWIADRPARPLDFLSLMSISDSFFGRIFHVRKSLIPIGTVSMTTYIHVDADEIAEIGSDYLLGVADTNVFNKGYSDQVAELWSRSGRLVATSHQIVYFRS
;
A
#
# COMPACT_ATOMS: atom_id res chain seq x y z
N MET A 1 20.52 18.81 -21.91
CA MET A 1 19.06 18.96 -22.15
C MET A 1 18.24 17.76 -21.64
N ALA A 2 18.74 16.99 -20.65
CA ALA A 2 18.04 15.82 -20.07
C ALA A 2 17.48 16.05 -18.64
N GLU A 3 17.79 17.18 -18.00
CA GLU A 3 17.33 17.45 -16.62
C GLU A 3 15.94 18.08 -16.50
N ALA A 4 15.39 18.66 -17.58
CA ALA A 4 14.08 19.32 -17.53
C ALA A 4 12.88 18.35 -17.57
N SER A 5 13.09 17.08 -17.93
CA SER A 5 12.00 16.06 -18.06
C SER A 5 11.67 15.36 -16.74
N ALA A 6 12.59 15.31 -15.78
CA ALA A 6 12.37 14.61 -14.49
C ALA A 6 11.49 15.39 -13.50
N SER A 7 11.31 16.70 -13.69
CA SER A 7 10.53 17.59 -12.81
C SER A 7 9.02 17.54 -13.03
N SER A 8 8.54 16.94 -14.13
CA SER A 8 7.10 16.91 -14.48
C SER A 8 6.39 15.60 -14.10
N ALA A 9 7.13 14.53 -13.78
CA ALA A 9 6.54 13.25 -13.40
C ALA A 9 5.91 13.33 -12.01
N HIS A 10 4.79 12.59 -11.80
CA HIS A 10 4.13 12.52 -10.51
C HIS A 10 5.10 12.01 -9.40
N PRO A 11 5.02 12.51 -8.15
CA PRO A 11 5.89 12.05 -7.05
C PRO A 11 5.88 10.53 -6.87
N PHE A 12 4.71 9.90 -7.01
CA PHE A 12 4.58 8.44 -6.94
C PHE A 12 5.39 7.75 -8.03
N ASP A 13 5.28 8.20 -9.29
CA ASP A 13 5.98 7.58 -10.41
C ASP A 13 7.50 7.71 -10.28
N ARG A 14 7.99 8.82 -9.71
CA ARG A 14 9.41 8.97 -9.34
C ARG A 14 9.82 8.03 -8.22
N ALA A 15 8.96 7.89 -7.20
CA ALA A 15 9.27 7.08 -6.01
C ALA A 15 9.39 5.58 -6.31
N ILE A 16 8.64 5.09 -7.30
CA ILE A 16 8.65 3.68 -7.72
C ILE A 16 9.48 3.43 -8.98
N ALA A 17 10.22 4.45 -9.47
CA ALA A 17 11.00 4.33 -10.70
C ALA A 17 12.11 3.28 -10.55
N LEU A 18 12.24 2.45 -11.58
CA LEU A 18 13.23 1.38 -11.65
C LEU A 18 13.97 1.43 -12.98
N SER A 19 15.26 1.13 -12.96
CA SER A 19 16.09 0.93 -14.14
C SER A 19 16.48 -0.54 -14.25
N PRO A 20 16.41 -1.18 -15.44
CA PRO A 20 16.89 -2.53 -15.62
C PRO A 20 18.40 -2.62 -15.31
N ASN A 21 18.80 -3.67 -14.60
CA ASN A 21 20.20 -3.96 -14.27
C ASN A 21 20.50 -5.47 -14.43
N GLY A 22 20.28 -5.98 -15.63
CA GLY A 22 20.41 -7.40 -15.96
C GLY A 22 19.05 -8.12 -16.04
N GLU A 23 19.10 -9.42 -16.35
CA GLU A 23 17.89 -10.24 -16.48
C GLU A 23 17.17 -10.36 -15.10
N GLY A 24 15.91 -9.94 -15.06
CA GLY A 24 15.10 -10.01 -13.85
C GLY A 24 15.62 -9.15 -12.68
N THR A 25 16.59 -8.26 -12.92
CA THR A 25 17.16 -7.40 -11.89
C THR A 25 16.93 -5.94 -12.23
N PHE A 26 16.58 -5.16 -11.20
CA PHE A 26 16.28 -3.73 -11.32
C PHE A 26 17.01 -2.95 -10.24
N GLU A 27 17.40 -1.73 -10.55
CA GLU A 27 17.88 -0.74 -9.58
C GLU A 27 16.84 0.34 -9.35
N GLY A 28 16.72 0.77 -8.11
CA GLY A 28 15.88 1.86 -7.69
C GLY A 28 16.53 2.68 -6.59
N ARG A 29 15.84 3.72 -6.17
CA ARG A 29 16.29 4.61 -5.11
C ARG A 29 15.12 5.02 -4.24
N THR A 30 15.32 5.07 -2.92
CA THR A 30 14.32 5.58 -1.99
C THR A 30 13.98 7.04 -2.27
N SER A 31 12.70 7.40 -2.15
CA SER A 31 12.19 8.76 -2.33
C SER A 31 11.91 9.41 -0.98
N GLU A 32 12.27 10.69 -0.84
CA GLU A 32 11.90 11.48 0.34
C GLU A 32 10.41 11.80 0.37
N ASP A 33 9.74 11.86 -0.77
CA ASP A 33 8.29 12.15 -0.88
C ASP A 33 7.42 11.13 -0.13
N TYR A 34 7.93 9.89 0.05
CA TYR A 34 7.24 8.80 0.73
C TYR A 34 7.96 8.35 2.01
N TRP A 35 8.72 9.25 2.64
CA TRP A 35 9.44 8.90 3.86
C TRP A 35 8.51 8.76 5.06
N ASN A 36 8.75 7.72 5.87
CA ASN A 36 8.13 7.47 7.16
C ASN A 36 9.17 7.70 8.28
N PHE A 37 8.99 7.19 9.48
CA PHE A 37 9.88 7.41 10.63
C PHE A 37 11.32 6.93 10.39
N THR A 38 11.50 5.70 9.93
CA THR A 38 12.82 5.03 9.84
C THR A 38 13.18 4.59 8.43
N GLY A 39 12.31 4.80 7.45
CA GLY A 39 12.49 4.36 6.08
C GLY A 39 11.34 4.81 5.21
N PRO A 40 11.28 4.37 3.95
CA PRO A 40 10.13 4.65 3.08
C PRO A 40 8.86 3.98 3.62
N PHE A 41 7.72 4.56 3.31
CA PHE A 41 6.41 4.00 3.58
C PHE A 41 6.29 2.56 3.00
N GLY A 42 5.69 1.65 3.78
CA GLY A 42 5.58 0.24 3.38
C GLY A 42 4.82 0.05 2.07
N GLY A 43 3.76 0.83 1.86
CA GLY A 43 2.97 0.79 0.63
C GLY A 43 3.76 1.16 -0.62
N VAL A 44 4.61 2.19 -0.57
CA VAL A 44 5.46 2.53 -1.73
C VAL A 44 6.53 1.46 -1.96
N THR A 45 7.04 0.83 -0.92
CA THR A 45 7.98 -0.31 -1.04
C THR A 45 7.26 -1.49 -1.71
N ALA A 46 6.04 -1.83 -1.30
CA ALA A 46 5.23 -2.87 -1.93
C ALA A 46 4.93 -2.55 -3.40
N ALA A 47 4.56 -1.32 -3.71
CA ALA A 47 4.33 -0.87 -5.09
C ALA A 47 5.60 -0.97 -5.96
N THR A 48 6.76 -0.65 -5.40
CA THR A 48 8.05 -0.77 -6.10
C THR A 48 8.42 -2.23 -6.41
N LEU A 49 8.18 -3.14 -5.45
CA LEU A 49 8.36 -4.59 -5.66
C LEU A 49 7.41 -5.11 -6.75
N LEU A 50 6.13 -4.70 -6.70
CA LEU A 50 5.16 -5.05 -7.73
C LEU A 50 5.56 -4.49 -9.10
N ASN A 51 6.06 -3.23 -9.15
CA ASN A 51 6.52 -2.60 -10.39
C ASN A 51 7.65 -3.42 -11.05
N ALA A 52 8.59 -3.95 -10.28
CA ALA A 52 9.65 -4.80 -10.80
C ALA A 52 9.08 -6.06 -11.50
N ALA A 53 8.11 -6.75 -10.87
CA ALA A 53 7.46 -7.89 -11.48
C ALA A 53 6.59 -7.50 -12.69
N MET A 54 5.91 -6.36 -12.64
CA MET A 54 5.10 -5.85 -13.76
C MET A 54 5.96 -5.47 -14.97
N ARG A 55 7.21 -5.09 -14.78
CA ARG A 55 8.15 -4.73 -15.84
C ARG A 55 8.94 -5.92 -16.39
N HIS A 56 8.84 -7.08 -15.75
CA HIS A 56 9.55 -8.26 -16.22
C HIS A 56 9.01 -8.73 -17.57
N GLU A 57 9.90 -8.98 -18.55
CA GLU A 57 9.56 -9.31 -19.93
C GLU A 57 8.66 -10.55 -20.08
N LYS A 58 8.86 -11.55 -19.20
CA LYS A 58 8.10 -12.81 -19.21
C LYS A 58 6.72 -12.70 -18.55
N ARG A 59 6.33 -11.52 -18.06
CA ARG A 59 5.06 -11.33 -17.35
C ARG A 59 3.87 -11.65 -18.23
N ILE A 60 2.90 -12.38 -17.66
CA ILE A 60 1.59 -12.61 -18.25
C ILE A 60 0.48 -12.02 -17.37
N GLY A 61 -0.59 -11.51 -18.00
CA GLY A 61 -1.78 -11.03 -17.29
C GLY A 61 -1.51 -9.85 -16.33
N THR A 62 -2.35 -9.73 -15.31
CA THR A 62 -2.34 -8.67 -14.31
C THR A 62 -2.21 -9.24 -12.90
N PRO A 63 -1.74 -8.47 -11.90
CA PRO A 63 -1.59 -8.97 -10.53
C PRO A 63 -2.97 -9.28 -9.93
N ILE A 64 -3.05 -10.39 -9.18
CA ILE A 64 -4.24 -10.77 -8.41
C ILE A 64 -3.95 -10.90 -6.92
N ALA A 65 -2.70 -11.15 -6.54
CA ALA A 65 -2.28 -11.25 -5.15
C ALA A 65 -0.80 -10.93 -5.01
N MET A 66 -0.44 -10.29 -3.90
CA MET A 66 0.95 -10.11 -3.49
C MET A 66 1.07 -10.12 -1.96
N THR A 67 2.04 -10.88 -1.46
CA THR A 67 2.46 -10.86 -0.06
C THR A 67 3.85 -10.28 0.04
N VAL A 68 4.03 -9.28 0.89
CA VAL A 68 5.32 -8.64 1.19
C VAL A 68 5.69 -8.94 2.64
N ASN A 69 6.92 -9.36 2.90
CA ASN A 69 7.51 -9.44 4.22
C ASN A 69 8.58 -8.35 4.34
N TYR A 70 8.45 -7.50 5.33
CA TYR A 70 9.38 -6.42 5.63
C TYR A 70 10.40 -6.93 6.63
N CYS A 71 11.57 -7.35 6.14
CA CYS A 71 12.60 -8.04 6.92
C CYS A 71 13.46 -7.07 7.73
N ALA A 72 13.71 -5.88 7.17
CA ALA A 72 14.53 -4.83 7.78
C ALA A 72 14.10 -3.44 7.25
N PRO A 73 14.40 -2.36 7.99
CA PRO A 73 14.20 -1.00 7.48
C PRO A 73 15.02 -0.76 6.21
N VAL A 74 14.38 -0.20 5.18
CA VAL A 74 15.08 0.22 3.95
C VAL A 74 15.73 1.57 4.23
N ALA A 75 17.05 1.65 4.13
CA ALA A 75 17.82 2.87 4.35
C ALA A 75 17.70 3.86 3.17
N LYS A 76 18.06 5.12 3.40
CA LYS A 76 18.13 6.14 2.36
C LYS A 76 19.20 5.78 1.31
N GLY A 77 18.86 5.75 0.05
CA GLY A 77 19.81 5.48 -1.03
C GLY A 77 19.31 4.51 -2.08
N ALA A 78 20.25 3.93 -2.79
CA ALA A 78 19.99 2.95 -3.83
C ALA A 78 19.65 1.58 -3.23
N PHE A 79 18.89 0.81 -3.99
CA PHE A 79 18.59 -0.60 -3.70
C PHE A 79 18.53 -1.38 -5.02
N THR A 80 18.64 -2.69 -4.92
CA THR A 80 18.42 -3.62 -6.03
C THR A 80 17.17 -4.45 -5.76
N ILE A 81 16.44 -4.80 -6.83
CA ILE A 81 15.33 -5.74 -6.77
C ILE A 81 15.60 -6.88 -7.75
N ALA A 82 15.61 -8.10 -7.23
CA ALA A 82 15.66 -9.32 -8.02
C ALA A 82 14.27 -9.92 -8.13
N VAL A 83 13.83 -10.21 -9.36
CA VAL A 83 12.55 -10.84 -9.69
C VAL A 83 12.81 -12.17 -10.35
N ARG A 84 12.25 -13.22 -9.82
CA ARG A 84 12.38 -14.57 -10.37
C ARG A 84 11.01 -15.21 -10.61
N GLU A 85 10.81 -15.65 -11.86
CA GLU A 85 9.68 -16.52 -12.18
C GLU A 85 9.83 -17.85 -11.43
N VAL A 86 8.81 -18.24 -10.69
CA VAL A 86 8.74 -19.55 -10.02
C VAL A 86 8.07 -20.57 -10.95
N ARG A 87 6.93 -20.18 -11.53
CA ARG A 87 6.16 -21.04 -12.42
C ARG A 87 5.18 -20.23 -13.26
N THR A 88 5.13 -20.57 -14.54
CA THR A 88 4.07 -20.11 -15.46
C THR A 88 3.19 -21.29 -15.83
N ASN A 89 1.89 -21.14 -15.57
CA ASN A 89 0.84 -22.03 -16.02
C ASN A 89 0.07 -21.40 -17.19
N ARG A 90 -0.96 -22.06 -17.69
CA ARG A 90 -1.77 -21.56 -18.81
C ARG A 90 -2.39 -20.17 -18.53
N SER A 91 -2.83 -19.91 -17.31
CA SER A 91 -3.54 -18.66 -16.94
C SER A 91 -3.00 -17.98 -15.68
N THR A 92 -2.06 -18.57 -14.96
CA THR A 92 -1.48 -18.00 -13.75
C THR A 92 0.04 -18.06 -13.81
N GLN A 93 0.68 -17.09 -13.16
CA GLN A 93 2.13 -16.99 -13.06
C GLN A 93 2.53 -16.58 -11.65
N HIS A 94 3.53 -17.25 -11.10
CA HIS A 94 4.01 -17.09 -9.75
C HIS A 94 5.42 -16.53 -9.73
N TRP A 95 5.65 -15.53 -8.87
CA TRP A 95 6.90 -14.80 -8.75
C TRP A 95 7.43 -14.77 -7.34
N THR A 96 8.74 -14.75 -7.20
CA THR A 96 9.44 -14.31 -5.99
C THR A 96 10.21 -13.04 -6.30
N ILE A 97 10.25 -12.13 -5.33
CA ILE A 97 10.82 -10.79 -5.48
C ILE A 97 11.61 -10.48 -4.21
N GLU A 98 12.81 -9.95 -4.35
CA GLU A 98 13.65 -9.57 -3.20
C GLU A 98 14.20 -8.17 -3.42
N LEU A 99 14.12 -7.32 -2.39
CA LEU A 99 14.76 -6.02 -2.34
C LEU A 99 15.95 -6.09 -1.39
N ALA A 100 17.13 -5.70 -1.87
CA ALA A 100 18.35 -5.69 -1.09
C ALA A 100 19.06 -4.33 -1.17
N GLN A 101 19.83 -3.99 -0.13
CA GLN A 101 20.64 -2.78 -0.08
C GLN A 101 22.08 -3.12 0.30
N GLY A 102 22.98 -3.16 -0.71
CA GLY A 102 24.40 -3.36 -0.51
C GLY A 102 24.71 -4.49 0.48
N ASP A 103 25.61 -4.21 1.42
CA ASP A 103 26.04 -5.17 2.45
C ASP A 103 24.98 -5.42 3.56
N ALA A 104 23.92 -4.60 3.64
CA ALA A 104 22.83 -4.81 4.59
C ALA A 104 21.94 -6.01 4.24
N GLY A 105 22.06 -6.53 3.01
CA GLY A 105 21.34 -7.71 2.56
C GLY A 105 19.89 -7.44 2.22
N VAL A 106 19.05 -8.48 2.37
CA VAL A 106 17.64 -8.45 1.99
C VAL A 106 16.82 -7.66 3.02
N ALA A 107 16.20 -6.54 2.58
CA ALA A 107 15.34 -5.70 3.40
C ALA A 107 13.85 -6.06 3.24
N ALA A 108 13.43 -6.57 2.09
CA ALA A 108 12.07 -7.05 1.89
C ALA A 108 12.04 -8.23 0.90
N THR A 109 11.11 -9.15 1.14
CA THR A 109 10.79 -10.24 0.21
C THR A 109 9.33 -10.18 -0.17
N ALA A 110 9.00 -10.63 -1.39
CA ALA A 110 7.60 -10.77 -1.78
C ALA A 110 7.35 -12.02 -2.63
N THR A 111 6.12 -12.50 -2.59
CA THR A 111 5.56 -13.43 -3.57
C THR A 111 4.40 -12.76 -4.26
N ALA A 112 4.31 -12.89 -5.60
CA ALA A 112 3.21 -12.34 -6.36
C ALA A 112 2.59 -13.38 -7.29
N VAL A 113 1.29 -13.28 -7.49
CA VAL A 113 0.54 -14.10 -8.46
C VAL A 113 -0.11 -13.17 -9.48
N PHE A 114 0.17 -13.46 -10.74
CA PHE A 114 -0.45 -12.79 -11.89
C PHE A 114 -1.40 -13.75 -12.58
N ALA A 115 -2.46 -13.23 -13.19
CA ALA A 115 -3.42 -14.04 -13.91
C ALA A 115 -3.91 -13.37 -15.18
N LYS A 116 -4.17 -14.18 -16.22
CA LYS A 116 -4.99 -13.80 -17.37
C LYS A 116 -6.44 -13.91 -16.92
N ARG A 117 -7.08 -12.77 -16.64
CA ARG A 117 -8.51 -12.74 -16.29
C ARG A 117 -9.34 -13.13 -17.51
N ARG A 118 -10.51 -13.67 -17.25
CA ARG A 118 -11.45 -14.14 -18.30
C ARG A 118 -12.85 -13.75 -17.90
N GLU A 119 -13.65 -13.36 -18.85
CA GLU A 119 -15.09 -13.23 -18.64
C GLU A 119 -15.69 -14.55 -18.21
N THR A 120 -16.38 -14.56 -17.10
CA THR A 120 -17.06 -15.71 -16.52
C THR A 120 -18.14 -15.24 -15.57
N TRP A 121 -18.82 -16.16 -14.91
CA TRP A 121 -19.76 -15.84 -13.86
C TRP A 121 -19.11 -14.98 -12.78
N ALA A 122 -19.82 -13.90 -12.37
CA ALA A 122 -19.40 -12.98 -11.35
C ALA A 122 -20.52 -12.74 -10.33
N HIS A 123 -20.16 -12.62 -9.05
CA HIS A 123 -21.07 -12.30 -7.96
C HIS A 123 -20.34 -11.52 -6.87
N HIS A 124 -20.96 -10.45 -6.38
CA HIS A 124 -20.41 -9.56 -5.36
C HIS A 124 -21.30 -9.59 -4.11
N PRO A 125 -21.10 -10.57 -3.19
CA PRO A 125 -21.93 -10.70 -1.97
C PRO A 125 -21.68 -9.57 -0.98
N SER A 126 -20.46 -9.05 -0.91
CA SER A 126 -20.11 -7.93 -0.03
C SER A 126 -20.66 -6.62 -0.58
N LYS A 127 -21.05 -5.72 0.31
CA LYS A 127 -21.55 -4.38 -0.01
C LYS A 127 -20.67 -3.33 0.63
N MET A 128 -20.40 -2.27 -0.11
CA MET A 128 -19.70 -1.11 0.44
C MET A 128 -20.49 -0.56 1.63
N PRO A 129 -19.85 -0.33 2.79
CA PRO A 129 -20.49 0.35 3.90
C PRO A 129 -20.96 1.75 3.51
N GLU A 130 -22.05 2.20 4.11
CA GLU A 130 -22.53 3.57 3.93
C GLU A 130 -21.48 4.56 4.46
N ALA A 131 -21.18 5.56 3.65
CA ALA A 131 -20.28 6.66 3.98
C ALA A 131 -20.75 7.94 3.28
N PRO A 132 -20.69 9.11 3.93
CA PRO A 132 -20.90 10.38 3.26
C PRO A 132 -19.96 10.55 2.08
N PRO A 133 -20.39 11.22 0.99
CA PRO A 133 -19.50 11.52 -0.14
C PRO A 133 -18.25 12.28 0.31
N PRO A 134 -17.07 12.00 -0.28
CA PRO A 134 -15.81 12.61 0.16
C PRO A 134 -15.82 14.15 0.11
N GLU A 135 -16.55 14.75 -0.82
CA GLU A 135 -16.65 16.20 -0.97
C GLU A 135 -17.34 16.89 0.21
N THR A 136 -18.15 16.15 0.97
CA THR A 136 -18.87 16.67 2.14
C THR A 136 -18.06 16.59 3.44
N LEU A 137 -16.90 15.91 3.39
CA LEU A 137 -16.05 15.67 4.55
C LEU A 137 -14.81 16.58 4.53
N PRO A 138 -14.36 17.06 5.71
CA PRO A 138 -13.12 17.81 5.78
C PRO A 138 -11.93 16.91 5.40
N GLU A 139 -10.99 17.48 4.71
CA GLU A 139 -9.74 16.81 4.41
C GLU A 139 -8.81 16.87 5.63
N LEU A 140 -8.15 15.76 5.92
CA LEU A 140 -7.15 15.70 7.00
C LEU A 140 -5.97 16.63 6.66
N PRO A 141 -5.64 17.62 7.51
CA PRO A 141 -4.46 18.44 7.31
C PRO A 141 -3.20 17.62 7.55
N THR A 142 -2.48 17.27 6.48
CA THR A 142 -1.27 16.42 6.55
C THR A 142 0.02 17.24 6.61
N ARG A 143 -0.04 18.57 6.47
CA ARG A 143 1.14 19.44 6.53
C ARG A 143 1.82 19.33 7.90
N GLY A 144 3.13 19.02 7.88
CA GLY A 144 3.92 18.82 9.11
C GLY A 144 3.83 17.40 9.69
N LEU A 145 3.04 16.53 9.10
CA LEU A 145 3.05 15.10 9.39
C LEU A 145 4.11 14.39 8.53
N MET A 146 4.19 13.06 8.64
CA MET A 146 5.13 12.25 7.84
C MET A 146 4.94 12.48 6.35
N GLN A 147 6.01 12.43 5.57
CA GLN A 147 5.98 12.80 4.15
C GLN A 147 5.00 11.92 3.36
N TRP A 148 4.98 10.60 3.62
CA TRP A 148 4.06 9.71 2.93
C TRP A 148 2.58 10.10 3.11
N MET A 149 2.21 10.67 4.27
CA MET A 149 0.83 11.12 4.51
C MET A 149 0.46 12.32 3.65
N GLN A 150 1.44 13.14 3.26
CA GLN A 150 1.24 14.30 2.39
C GLN A 150 1.05 13.90 0.92
N ALA A 151 1.43 12.66 0.57
CA ALA A 151 1.25 12.09 -0.77
C ALA A 151 -0.16 11.54 -1.03
N TYR A 152 -1.05 11.61 -0.03
CA TYR A 152 -2.46 11.20 -0.15
C TYR A 152 -3.40 12.27 0.39
N ALA A 153 -4.61 12.30 -0.16
CA ALA A 153 -5.75 13.02 0.38
C ALA A 153 -6.59 12.07 1.23
N PHE A 154 -6.78 12.39 2.52
CA PHE A 154 -7.57 11.59 3.45
C PHE A 154 -8.81 12.36 3.91
N ARG A 155 -9.98 11.73 3.87
CA ARG A 155 -11.24 12.27 4.39
C ARG A 155 -11.96 11.21 5.20
N PHE A 156 -11.96 11.36 6.51
CA PHE A 156 -12.54 10.37 7.42
C PHE A 156 -14.06 10.50 7.49
N ALA A 157 -14.75 9.44 7.10
CA ALA A 157 -16.20 9.30 7.33
C ALA A 157 -16.50 8.75 8.74
N LYS A 158 -15.57 7.92 9.28
CA LYS A 158 -15.68 7.33 10.61
C LYS A 158 -14.32 6.99 11.17
N GLY A 159 -14.18 7.03 12.49
CA GLY A 159 -12.99 6.50 13.17
C GLY A 159 -11.71 7.29 12.88
N MET A 160 -11.78 8.62 12.76
CA MET A 160 -10.57 9.44 12.72
C MET A 160 -9.78 9.23 14.02
N PRO A 161 -8.45 9.02 13.96
CA PRO A 161 -7.64 8.89 15.16
C PRO A 161 -7.79 10.14 16.05
N SER A 162 -7.93 9.94 17.35
CA SER A 162 -7.89 11.03 18.32
C SER A 162 -6.50 11.66 18.34
N PRO A 163 -6.36 12.93 18.71
CA PRO A 163 -5.06 13.52 18.98
C PRO A 163 -4.26 12.63 19.95
N PRO A 164 -2.98 12.37 19.68
CA PRO A 164 -2.21 11.41 20.47
C PRO A 164 -1.99 11.94 21.89
N ARG A 165 -2.13 11.06 22.87
CA ARG A 165 -1.78 11.31 24.27
C ARG A 165 -0.30 10.99 24.50
N PRO A 166 0.37 11.67 25.45
CA PRO A 166 1.77 11.38 25.81
C PRO A 166 1.97 9.96 26.35
N VAL A 167 0.98 9.44 27.07
CA VAL A 167 0.99 8.11 27.69
C VAL A 167 -0.24 7.34 27.22
N PRO A 168 -0.08 6.08 26.80
CA PRO A 168 -1.21 5.21 26.48
C PRO A 168 -2.06 4.98 27.74
N ALA A 169 -3.38 4.99 27.58
CA ALA A 169 -4.32 4.63 28.64
C ALA A 169 -4.96 3.27 28.32
N ASP A 170 -4.93 2.35 29.27
CA ASP A 170 -5.51 1.01 29.09
C ASP A 170 -6.97 0.95 29.53
N ASP A 171 -7.44 1.98 30.25
CA ASP A 171 -8.80 2.14 30.75
C ASP A 171 -9.72 3.00 29.85
N ASP A 172 -9.15 3.62 28.81
CA ASP A 172 -9.90 4.46 27.85
C ASP A 172 -9.55 4.06 26.40
N LEU A 173 -9.94 2.85 26.02
CA LEU A 173 -9.70 2.32 24.67
C LEU A 173 -10.71 2.86 23.66
N GLY A 174 -10.22 3.25 22.49
CA GLY A 174 -11.06 3.62 21.35
C GLY A 174 -11.43 2.44 20.45
N PRO A 175 -12.38 2.63 19.52
CA PRO A 175 -12.66 1.64 18.48
C PRO A 175 -11.52 1.60 17.46
N SER A 176 -11.24 0.44 16.90
CA SER A 176 -10.24 0.27 15.85
C SER A 176 -10.77 0.56 14.45
N LEU A 177 -12.08 0.37 14.21
CA LEU A 177 -12.71 0.54 12.91
C LEU A 177 -12.63 1.97 12.40
N SER A 178 -12.16 2.14 11.16
CA SER A 178 -12.21 3.42 10.45
C SER A 178 -12.73 3.27 9.03
N HIS A 179 -13.45 4.29 8.55
CA HIS A 179 -13.85 4.49 7.17
C HIS A 179 -13.19 5.78 6.68
N VAL A 180 -12.35 5.70 5.67
CA VAL A 180 -11.60 6.85 5.18
C VAL A 180 -11.56 6.85 3.65
N TRP A 181 -11.93 7.95 3.03
CA TRP A 181 -11.72 8.17 1.61
C TRP A 181 -10.27 8.55 1.36
N ILE A 182 -9.64 7.88 0.42
CA ILE A 182 -8.21 8.01 0.12
C ILE A 182 -8.03 8.19 -1.38
N ALA A 183 -7.21 9.15 -1.77
CA ALA A 183 -6.78 9.35 -3.16
C ALA A 183 -5.31 9.80 -3.20
N ASP A 184 -4.63 9.59 -4.33
CA ASP A 184 -3.29 10.12 -4.55
C ASP A 184 -3.27 11.65 -4.55
N ARG A 185 -2.18 12.22 -4.06
CA ARG A 185 -1.92 13.65 -4.08
C ARG A 185 -0.50 13.93 -4.63
N PRO A 186 -0.37 14.75 -5.69
CA PRO A 186 -1.44 15.31 -6.52
C PRO A 186 -2.35 14.22 -7.12
N ALA A 187 -3.51 14.62 -7.67
CA ALA A 187 -4.42 13.67 -8.28
C ALA A 187 -3.72 12.91 -9.43
N ARG A 188 -3.86 11.61 -9.45
CA ARG A 188 -3.26 10.68 -10.41
C ARG A 188 -4.27 9.59 -10.78
N PRO A 189 -4.38 9.19 -12.05
CA PRO A 189 -5.18 8.02 -12.40
C PRO A 189 -4.70 6.79 -11.63
N LEU A 190 -5.65 6.06 -11.03
CA LEU A 190 -5.36 4.84 -10.30
C LEU A 190 -4.81 3.77 -11.24
N ASP A 191 -3.84 3.03 -10.78
CA ASP A 191 -3.32 1.82 -11.41
C ASP A 191 -3.02 0.75 -10.34
N PHE A 192 -2.54 -0.42 -10.75
CA PHE A 192 -2.20 -1.50 -9.82
C PHE A 192 -1.13 -1.10 -8.80
N LEU A 193 -0.21 -0.22 -9.17
CA LEU A 193 0.88 0.21 -8.30
C LEU A 193 0.39 1.18 -7.24
N SER A 194 -0.42 2.18 -7.63
CA SER A 194 -1.07 3.08 -6.69
C SER A 194 -2.03 2.32 -5.77
N LEU A 195 -2.85 1.40 -6.31
CA LEU A 195 -3.73 0.56 -5.52
C LEU A 195 -2.96 -0.26 -4.47
N MET A 196 -1.81 -0.85 -4.86
CA MET A 196 -0.94 -1.58 -3.92
C MET A 196 -0.42 -0.65 -2.82
N SER A 197 -0.02 0.57 -3.14
CA SER A 197 0.46 1.55 -2.16
C SER A 197 -0.65 2.01 -1.23
N ILE A 198 -1.84 2.32 -1.76
CA ILE A 198 -3.02 2.72 -0.98
C ILE A 198 -3.47 1.59 -0.03
N SER A 199 -3.27 0.32 -0.39
CA SER A 199 -3.62 -0.82 0.46
C SER A 199 -2.89 -0.85 1.81
N ASP A 200 -1.82 -0.07 1.98
CA ASP A 200 -1.08 0.13 3.24
C ASP A 200 -1.34 1.50 3.88
N SER A 201 -2.10 2.40 3.26
CA SER A 201 -2.24 3.80 3.69
C SER A 201 -3.18 4.02 4.87
N PHE A 202 -3.40 3.01 5.67
CA PHE A 202 -4.19 3.09 6.90
C PHE A 202 -3.31 3.42 8.10
N PHE A 203 -3.83 4.27 8.99
CA PHE A 203 -3.14 4.57 10.25
C PHE A 203 -3.10 3.33 11.14
N GLY A 204 -1.98 3.12 11.83
CA GLY A 204 -1.83 1.96 12.71
C GLY A 204 -2.99 1.83 13.70
N ARG A 205 -3.64 0.67 13.75
CA ARG A 205 -4.84 0.45 14.58
C ARG A 205 -4.59 0.73 16.05
N ILE A 206 -3.37 0.53 16.52
CA ILE A 206 -2.99 0.83 17.90
C ILE A 206 -3.15 2.34 18.24
N PHE A 207 -2.97 3.24 17.26
CA PHE A 207 -3.17 4.68 17.46
C PHE A 207 -4.65 5.03 17.67
N HIS A 208 -5.55 4.29 17.05
CA HIS A 208 -7.00 4.43 17.26
C HIS A 208 -7.39 3.91 18.64
N VAL A 209 -6.90 2.73 19.00
CA VAL A 209 -7.32 2.04 20.23
C VAL A 209 -6.70 2.66 21.46
N ARG A 210 -5.37 2.85 21.52
CA ARG A 210 -4.67 3.42 22.69
C ARG A 210 -4.55 4.95 22.66
N LYS A 211 -4.95 5.60 21.57
CA LYS A 211 -4.92 7.06 21.39
C LYS A 211 -3.53 7.66 21.69
N SER A 212 -2.47 6.93 21.34
CA SER A 212 -1.07 7.31 21.58
C SER A 212 -0.19 6.90 20.42
N LEU A 213 0.83 7.72 20.10
CA LEU A 213 1.84 7.37 19.13
C LEU A 213 2.90 6.49 19.79
N ILE A 214 2.97 5.25 19.39
CA ILE A 214 3.98 4.28 19.81
C ILE A 214 4.70 3.75 18.59
N PRO A 215 5.95 3.27 18.72
CA PRO A 215 6.66 2.65 17.60
C PRO A 215 5.91 1.43 17.07
N ILE A 216 5.68 1.43 15.77
CA ILE A 216 5.07 0.32 15.05
C ILE A 216 5.87 0.01 13.78
N GLY A 217 5.70 -1.21 13.26
CA GLY A 217 6.22 -1.60 11.96
C GLY A 217 5.44 -2.76 11.37
N THR A 218 5.07 -2.65 10.11
CA THR A 218 4.45 -3.77 9.40
C THR A 218 5.49 -4.87 9.20
N VAL A 219 5.15 -6.08 9.60
CA VAL A 219 6.00 -7.29 9.46
C VAL A 219 5.66 -8.00 8.16
N SER A 220 4.38 -8.13 7.85
CA SER A 220 3.89 -8.78 6.64
C SER A 220 2.59 -8.13 6.19
N MET A 221 2.41 -8.00 4.87
CA MET A 221 1.19 -7.51 4.25
C MET A 221 0.84 -8.37 3.05
N THR A 222 -0.40 -8.84 2.98
CA THR A 222 -0.97 -9.50 1.81
C THR A 222 -2.06 -8.62 1.22
N THR A 223 -2.01 -8.37 -0.08
CA THR A 223 -3.05 -7.65 -0.84
C THR A 223 -3.60 -8.55 -1.94
N TYR A 224 -4.92 -8.66 -2.00
CA TYR A 224 -5.65 -9.32 -3.08
C TYR A 224 -6.35 -8.26 -3.93
N ILE A 225 -6.20 -8.35 -5.25
CA ILE A 225 -6.75 -7.38 -6.21
C ILE A 225 -7.90 -8.05 -6.94
N HIS A 226 -9.09 -7.47 -6.86
CA HIS A 226 -10.35 -8.07 -7.33
C HIS A 226 -10.80 -7.53 -8.70
N VAL A 227 -10.13 -6.52 -9.22
CA VAL A 227 -10.44 -5.81 -10.48
C VAL A 227 -9.36 -6.01 -11.52
N ASP A 228 -9.70 -5.85 -12.78
CA ASP A 228 -8.75 -5.82 -13.88
C ASP A 228 -8.29 -4.39 -14.25
N ALA A 229 -7.54 -4.27 -15.34
CA ALA A 229 -6.97 -2.99 -15.75
C ALA A 229 -8.04 -2.00 -16.23
N ASP A 230 -9.07 -2.48 -16.91
CA ASP A 230 -10.14 -1.63 -17.45
C ASP A 230 -11.01 -1.12 -16.30
N GLU A 231 -11.35 -2.00 -15.35
CA GLU A 231 -12.09 -1.64 -14.14
C GLU A 231 -11.34 -0.63 -13.25
N ILE A 232 -10.01 -0.73 -13.15
CA ILE A 232 -9.19 0.28 -12.47
C ILE A 232 -9.21 1.61 -13.23
N ALA A 233 -9.09 1.56 -14.57
CA ALA A 233 -9.10 2.77 -15.39
C ALA A 233 -10.42 3.54 -15.29
N GLU A 234 -11.57 2.86 -15.13
CA GLU A 234 -12.88 3.48 -14.88
C GLU A 234 -12.92 4.33 -13.61
N ILE A 235 -12.13 4.00 -12.59
CA ILE A 235 -12.06 4.76 -11.34
C ILE A 235 -11.37 6.12 -11.57
N GLY A 236 -10.44 6.20 -12.51
CA GLY A 236 -9.69 7.41 -12.80
C GLY A 236 -8.88 7.88 -11.58
N SER A 237 -9.02 9.16 -11.23
CA SER A 237 -8.35 9.78 -10.06
C SER A 237 -9.30 9.96 -8.85
N ASP A 238 -10.41 9.24 -8.82
CA ASP A 238 -11.41 9.37 -7.75
C ASP A 238 -10.93 8.71 -6.45
N TYR A 239 -11.60 9.03 -5.36
CA TYR A 239 -11.34 8.46 -4.05
C TYR A 239 -11.75 6.99 -3.98
N LEU A 240 -10.97 6.21 -3.24
CA LEU A 240 -11.36 4.89 -2.76
C LEU A 240 -11.83 5.00 -1.31
N LEU A 241 -12.93 4.33 -0.95
CA LEU A 241 -13.31 4.16 0.45
C LEU A 241 -12.50 3.01 1.05
N GLY A 242 -11.61 3.35 1.95
CA GLY A 242 -10.87 2.38 2.76
C GLY A 242 -11.63 2.10 4.06
N VAL A 243 -11.89 0.83 4.32
CA VAL A 243 -12.46 0.33 5.57
C VAL A 243 -11.43 -0.52 6.25
N ALA A 244 -10.95 -0.14 7.42
CA ALA A 244 -9.92 -0.88 8.12
C ALA A 244 -10.26 -1.11 9.59
N ASP A 245 -9.93 -2.32 10.07
CA ASP A 245 -10.17 -2.77 11.43
C ASP A 245 -9.04 -3.68 11.91
N THR A 246 -9.08 -4.11 13.18
CA THR A 246 -8.21 -5.13 13.78
C THR A 246 -9.04 -6.11 14.59
N ASN A 247 -8.63 -7.36 14.62
CA ASN A 247 -9.28 -8.41 15.41
C ASN A 247 -8.58 -8.61 16.76
N VAL A 248 -7.26 -8.39 16.84
CA VAL A 248 -6.48 -8.71 18.04
C VAL A 248 -5.25 -7.84 18.22
N PHE A 249 -4.98 -7.45 19.46
CA PHE A 249 -3.69 -6.97 19.95
C PHE A 249 -3.19 -7.98 20.98
N ASN A 250 -2.04 -8.60 20.72
CA ASN A 250 -1.50 -9.59 21.64
C ASN A 250 0.03 -9.67 21.52
N LYS A 251 0.72 -9.69 22.66
CA LYS A 251 2.17 -9.93 22.76
C LYS A 251 3.03 -9.10 21.79
N GLY A 252 2.70 -7.80 21.63
CA GLY A 252 3.43 -6.88 20.76
C GLY A 252 3.09 -6.97 19.29
N TYR A 253 2.04 -7.70 18.91
CA TYR A 253 1.54 -7.79 17.55
C TYR A 253 0.05 -7.51 17.46
N SER A 254 -0.35 -6.91 16.36
CA SER A 254 -1.76 -6.80 15.95
C SER A 254 -1.91 -7.20 14.50
N ASP A 255 -3.10 -7.67 14.13
CA ASP A 255 -3.48 -7.72 12.74
C ASP A 255 -4.08 -6.38 12.28
N GLN A 256 -4.21 -6.20 11.00
CA GLN A 256 -5.05 -5.19 10.37
C GLN A 256 -5.69 -5.80 9.14
N VAL A 257 -7.00 -5.74 9.06
CA VAL A 257 -7.77 -6.09 7.86
C VAL A 257 -8.27 -4.82 7.21
N ALA A 258 -8.25 -4.77 5.88
CA ALA A 258 -8.76 -3.62 5.16
C ALA A 258 -9.42 -4.01 3.84
N GLU A 259 -10.42 -3.23 3.46
CA GLU A 259 -11.14 -3.28 2.20
C GLU A 259 -11.01 -1.93 1.50
N LEU A 260 -10.81 -1.95 0.19
CA LEU A 260 -10.81 -0.77 -0.66
C LEU A 260 -11.96 -0.87 -1.65
N TRP A 261 -12.83 0.11 -1.62
CA TRP A 261 -14.03 0.19 -2.43
C TRP A 261 -13.97 1.37 -3.39
N SER A 262 -14.33 1.17 -4.64
CA SER A 262 -14.57 2.29 -5.55
C SER A 262 -15.82 3.05 -5.12
N ARG A 263 -15.95 4.28 -5.57
CA ARG A 263 -17.12 5.12 -5.30
C ARG A 263 -18.43 4.53 -5.84
N SER A 264 -18.35 3.69 -6.88
CA SER A 264 -19.51 2.95 -7.42
C SER A 264 -19.93 1.75 -6.58
N GLY A 265 -19.24 1.46 -5.46
CA GLY A 265 -19.55 0.34 -4.58
C GLY A 265 -18.93 -1.00 -5.00
N ARG A 266 -17.90 -0.98 -5.87
CA ARG A 266 -17.13 -2.18 -6.26
C ARG A 266 -16.00 -2.39 -5.26
N LEU A 267 -15.85 -3.60 -4.74
CA LEU A 267 -14.69 -4.00 -3.96
C LEU A 267 -13.47 -4.16 -4.89
N VAL A 268 -12.49 -3.29 -4.72
CA VAL A 268 -11.31 -3.19 -5.61
C VAL A 268 -10.16 -4.06 -5.10
N ALA A 269 -9.91 -4.00 -3.79
CA ALA A 269 -8.87 -4.79 -3.15
C ALA A 269 -9.22 -5.08 -1.70
N THR A 270 -8.60 -6.14 -1.16
CA THR A 270 -8.56 -6.44 0.27
C THR A 270 -7.11 -6.59 0.70
N SER A 271 -6.77 -6.11 1.90
CA SER A 271 -5.45 -6.32 2.49
C SER A 271 -5.52 -6.86 3.90
N HIS A 272 -4.50 -7.62 4.28
CA HIS A 272 -4.33 -8.15 5.62
C HIS A 272 -2.86 -8.00 6.03
N GLN A 273 -2.63 -7.47 7.23
CA GLN A 273 -1.29 -7.17 7.73
C GLN A 273 -1.08 -7.76 9.13
N ILE A 274 0.17 -8.06 9.43
CA ILE A 274 0.66 -8.23 10.79
C ILE A 274 1.58 -7.07 11.11
N VAL A 275 1.27 -6.36 12.18
CA VAL A 275 1.97 -5.15 12.62
C VAL A 275 2.58 -5.41 13.99
N TYR A 276 3.88 -5.19 14.12
CA TYR A 276 4.58 -5.15 15.40
C TYR A 276 4.33 -3.78 16.06
N PHE A 277 4.11 -3.76 17.37
CA PHE A 277 4.09 -2.55 18.17
C PHE A 277 4.89 -2.72 19.46
N ARG A 278 5.51 -1.63 19.88
CA ARG A 278 6.27 -1.58 21.13
C ARG A 278 5.53 -0.67 22.12
N SER A 279 4.97 -1.29 23.17
CA SER A 279 4.28 -0.58 24.28
C SER A 279 5.24 -0.32 25.44
#